data_c32c56e5f2497be7bc9ad4889c48f2a4
#
_entry.id   c32c56e5f2497be7bc9ad4889c48f2a4
#
_cell.length_a   1.000
_cell.length_b   1.000
_cell.length_c   1.000
_cell.angle_alpha   90.00
_cell.angle_beta   90.00
_cell.angle_gamma   90.00
#
_symmetry.space_group_name_H-M   'P 1'
#
loop_
_entity.id
_entity.type
_entity.pdbx_description
1 polymer ?
#
loop_
_entity_poly.entity_id
_entity_poly.type
_entity_poly.pdbx_seq_one_letter_code
_entity_poly.pdbx_strand_id
1 'polypeptide(L)'
;MKLKTIFKKVTAAALAATMVVGMAACGSGSETASSSDSAASSSGTEAAATPAVTDNSKIKIGVSIWSSTDVLGSQCKLILDAAADALGVEVQYVDQGHVSEKVTASVEQLVAAGCQGIIICNSSDTEMTSAIKTCNDNGVYLAQFFRIISETNSADIYQAAKDSAYYIGAVHEDEPANGEALVNILLDKGDRDIGLIGWEQGDATWLGRWEGYKAGVEKWNAEHPDDQAKLSEPQYAGTSSEGGSKAAEALMSADPTLDALIPAGGGGDPLQGAIAAVERAGKTQDIDIVSTDFLPDLGERLENGSMAGESGGHYCDPLIAFMMVYNAIKGNYTGFAGNFEDVSFPYLYVSSAEDYQAYEKYFVDQLPYTSDELVEMSNLDLSALKEAAKNISIEDAASRAGN
;
A
#
# COMPACT_ATOMS: atom_id res chain seq x y z
N MET A 1 0.64 15.41 -19.70
CA MET A 1 2.01 15.86 -19.33
C MET A 1 2.76 14.57 -19.00
N LYS A 2 3.86 14.24 -19.69
CA LYS A 2 4.47 12.91 -19.55
C LYS A 2 5.09 12.73 -18.18
N LEU A 3 4.82 11.61 -17.50
CA LEU A 3 5.33 11.26 -16.15
C LEU A 3 6.85 11.48 -16.03
N LYS A 4 7.64 11.16 -17.09
CA LYS A 4 9.10 11.40 -17.15
C LYS A 4 9.53 12.84 -16.82
N THR A 5 8.63 13.83 -17.00
CA THR A 5 8.94 15.24 -16.69
C THR A 5 8.77 15.55 -15.20
N ILE A 6 7.98 14.75 -14.47
CA ILE A 6 7.75 14.92 -13.04
C ILE A 6 8.94 14.37 -12.25
N PHE A 7 9.44 13.19 -12.62
CA PHE A 7 10.60 12.58 -11.95
C PHE A 7 11.90 13.40 -12.04
N LYS A 8 12.13 14.12 -13.15
CA LYS A 8 13.32 14.99 -13.29
C LYS A 8 13.26 16.31 -12.52
N LYS A 9 12.10 16.68 -11.94
CA LYS A 9 11.93 17.94 -11.21
C LYS A 9 11.93 17.81 -9.68
N VAL A 10 11.80 16.61 -9.15
CA VAL A 10 11.74 16.38 -7.69
C VAL A 10 13.13 16.39 -7.03
N THR A 11 14.19 16.15 -7.76
CA THR A 11 15.56 16.10 -7.23
C THR A 11 16.23 17.47 -7.04
N ALA A 12 15.56 18.60 -7.29
CA ALA A 12 16.20 19.92 -7.27
C ALA A 12 15.59 20.98 -6.32
N ALA A 13 14.67 20.63 -5.41
CA ALA A 13 13.98 21.61 -4.58
C ALA A 13 13.92 21.27 -3.07
N ALA A 14 15.01 20.80 -2.50
CA ALA A 14 15.17 20.69 -1.06
C ALA A 14 16.30 21.59 -0.59
N LEU A 15 16.04 22.89 -0.44
CA LEU A 15 16.78 23.80 0.47
C LEU A 15 16.12 25.19 0.50
N ALA A 16 15.82 25.62 1.72
CA ALA A 16 15.57 26.99 2.18
C ALA A 16 14.10 27.44 2.32
N ALA A 17 13.63 27.44 3.56
CA ALA A 17 13.05 28.63 4.20
C ALA A 17 12.89 28.43 5.73
N THR A 18 13.71 29.14 6.47
CA THR A 18 13.68 29.30 7.93
C THR A 18 12.66 30.36 8.38
N MET A 19 12.03 30.05 9.53
CA MET A 19 11.56 30.92 10.63
C MET A 19 10.94 32.31 10.35
N VAL A 20 9.72 32.51 10.90
CA VAL A 20 9.46 33.69 11.76
C VAL A 20 8.44 33.31 12.85
N VAL A 21 8.83 33.55 14.10
CA VAL A 21 8.05 33.51 15.34
C VAL A 21 7.31 34.85 15.50
N GLY A 22 6.05 34.80 15.94
CA GLY A 22 5.29 35.97 16.34
C GLY A 22 4.30 35.64 17.46
N MET A 23 4.67 36.03 18.70
CA MET A 23 3.82 36.05 19.90
C MET A 23 2.96 37.30 19.97
N ALA A 24 1.73 37.16 20.49
CA ALA A 24 1.01 38.12 21.37
C ALA A 24 -0.34 37.49 21.76
N ALA A 25 -0.64 37.16 22.94
CA ALA A 25 -0.83 37.76 24.26
C ALA A 25 -2.24 38.36 24.47
N CYS A 26 -2.94 37.78 25.46
CA CYS A 26 -3.87 38.29 26.46
C CYS A 26 -5.19 38.99 26.09
N GLY A 27 -6.26 38.48 26.78
CA GLY A 27 -7.47 39.25 27.06
C GLY A 27 -8.57 38.43 27.71
N SER A 28 -8.65 38.52 29.04
CA SER A 28 -9.62 37.94 29.97
C SER A 28 -11.00 38.60 29.89
N GLY A 29 -12.05 37.85 30.28
CA GLY A 29 -13.40 38.44 30.55
C GLY A 29 -14.44 37.40 30.91
N SER A 30 -14.80 37.40 32.12
CA SER A 30 -15.56 36.58 33.06
C SER A 30 -17.09 36.72 32.96
N GLU A 31 -17.80 35.73 33.56
CA GLU A 31 -19.15 35.75 34.18
C GLU A 31 -20.38 35.60 33.26
N THR A 32 -21.42 34.96 33.61
CA THR A 32 -22.00 34.18 34.73
C THR A 32 -23.30 33.52 34.32
N ALA A 33 -23.51 32.31 34.81
CA ALA A 33 -24.74 31.70 35.42
C ALA A 33 -26.13 31.85 34.77
N SER A 34 -26.85 30.80 34.58
CA SER A 34 -27.77 30.18 35.50
C SER A 34 -29.03 29.56 34.84
N SER A 35 -29.32 28.39 35.33
CA SER A 35 -30.58 27.70 35.70
C SER A 35 -31.44 27.05 34.60
N SER A 36 -31.43 25.70 34.68
CA SER A 36 -32.57 24.80 35.06
C SER A 36 -33.84 24.89 34.23
N ASP A 37 -34.26 23.77 33.60
CA ASP A 37 -35.27 22.92 34.22
C ASP A 37 -35.49 21.60 33.44
N SER A 38 -35.87 20.57 34.21
CA SER A 38 -36.13 19.20 33.83
C SER A 38 -37.43 19.05 33.01
N ALA A 39 -37.48 18.03 32.14
CA ALA A 39 -38.53 17.00 32.20
C ALA A 39 -38.43 15.92 31.12
N ALA A 40 -38.28 14.70 31.57
CA ALA A 40 -38.96 13.44 31.22
C ALA A 40 -39.08 12.95 29.77
N SER A 41 -38.33 11.87 29.53
CA SER A 41 -38.80 10.54 29.07
C SER A 41 -39.83 10.45 27.94
N SER A 42 -39.37 9.89 26.79
CA SER A 42 -40.10 8.80 26.16
C SER A 42 -39.14 8.00 25.27
N SER A 43 -39.06 6.70 25.57
CA SER A 43 -38.39 5.68 24.76
C SER A 43 -39.10 5.53 23.42
N GLY A 44 -38.34 5.73 22.35
CA GLY A 44 -38.71 5.34 21.01
C GLY A 44 -37.44 4.87 20.32
N THR A 45 -37.35 3.57 20.11
CA THR A 45 -36.32 2.95 19.27
C THR A 45 -36.65 3.32 17.84
N GLU A 46 -36.08 4.41 17.37
CA GLU A 46 -36.09 4.76 15.96
C GLU A 46 -34.81 4.30 15.31
N ALA A 47 -34.94 3.37 14.38
CA ALA A 47 -33.84 2.97 13.50
C ALA A 47 -33.25 4.24 12.87
N ALA A 48 -31.97 4.46 13.07
CA ALA A 48 -31.25 5.57 12.45
C ALA A 48 -31.37 5.44 10.93
N ALA A 49 -32.23 6.24 10.35
CA ALA A 49 -32.30 6.42 8.90
C ALA A 49 -30.98 7.08 8.47
N THR A 50 -30.24 6.39 7.61
CA THR A 50 -29.12 6.94 6.85
C THR A 50 -29.56 8.28 6.25
N PRO A 51 -28.84 9.39 6.46
CA PRO A 51 -29.17 10.63 5.78
C PRO A 51 -28.95 10.44 4.29
N ALA A 52 -30.05 10.34 3.54
CA ALA A 52 -29.98 10.43 2.09
C ALA A 52 -29.37 11.79 1.74
N VAL A 53 -28.23 11.77 1.08
CA VAL A 53 -27.55 12.97 0.54
C VAL A 53 -28.48 13.58 -0.49
N THR A 54 -29.29 14.56 -0.08
CA THR A 54 -30.18 15.37 -0.93
C THR A 54 -29.59 16.74 -1.20
N ASP A 55 -28.27 16.88 -1.10
CA ASP A 55 -27.60 18.15 -1.43
C ASP A 55 -26.67 17.93 -2.62
N ASN A 56 -26.60 18.91 -3.53
CA ASN A 56 -25.66 19.00 -4.65
C ASN A 56 -24.19 19.20 -4.18
N SER A 57 -23.86 18.85 -2.94
CA SER A 57 -22.50 18.88 -2.44
C SER A 57 -21.69 17.78 -3.12
N LYS A 58 -20.53 18.16 -3.61
CA LYS A 58 -19.57 17.24 -4.22
C LYS A 58 -19.16 16.17 -3.18
N ILE A 59 -19.17 14.89 -3.55
CA ILE A 59 -18.64 13.82 -2.69
C ILE A 59 -17.20 14.18 -2.33
N LYS A 60 -16.86 14.01 -1.04
CA LYS A 60 -15.51 14.23 -0.54
C LYS A 60 -14.98 12.98 0.13
N ILE A 61 -13.82 12.49 -0.35
CA ILE A 61 -13.15 11.31 0.16
C ILE A 61 -11.79 11.71 0.75
N GLY A 62 -11.50 11.26 1.96
CA GLY A 62 -10.23 11.44 2.63
C GLY A 62 -9.25 10.32 2.34
N VAL A 63 -7.97 10.64 2.24
CA VAL A 63 -6.87 9.69 2.08
C VAL A 63 -5.85 9.92 3.18
N SER A 64 -5.75 8.96 4.12
CA SER A 64 -4.70 8.92 5.13
C SER A 64 -3.58 8.01 4.63
N ILE A 65 -2.45 8.59 4.27
CA ILE A 65 -1.33 7.91 3.64
C ILE A 65 -0.02 8.29 4.34
N TRP A 66 0.99 7.41 4.32
CA TRP A 66 2.28 7.70 4.93
C TRP A 66 2.97 8.91 4.30
N SER A 67 2.94 8.99 2.98
CA SER A 67 3.48 10.10 2.18
C SER A 67 2.77 10.14 0.84
N SER A 68 2.35 11.31 0.41
CA SER A 68 1.79 11.53 -0.94
C SER A 68 2.86 12.00 -1.94
N THR A 69 4.14 12.02 -1.54
CA THR A 69 5.25 12.62 -2.29
C THR A 69 6.45 11.71 -2.52
N ASP A 70 6.57 10.59 -1.82
CA ASP A 70 7.56 9.57 -2.13
C ASP A 70 7.20 8.81 -3.44
N VAL A 71 7.99 7.83 -3.83
CA VAL A 71 7.81 7.14 -5.11
C VAL A 71 6.45 6.45 -5.18
N LEU A 72 6.16 5.54 -4.25
CA LEU A 72 4.92 4.78 -4.25
C LEU A 72 3.70 5.67 -3.95
N GLY A 73 3.78 6.52 -2.94
CA GLY A 73 2.68 7.40 -2.56
C GLY A 73 2.32 8.44 -3.62
N SER A 74 3.30 8.92 -4.41
CA SER A 74 3.01 9.81 -5.54
C SER A 74 2.31 9.08 -6.69
N GLN A 75 2.61 7.80 -6.91
CA GLN A 75 1.89 6.96 -7.86
C GLN A 75 0.46 6.67 -7.39
N CYS A 76 0.26 6.33 -6.10
CA CYS A 76 -1.07 6.21 -5.50
C CYS A 76 -1.88 7.49 -5.67
N LYS A 77 -1.26 8.64 -5.39
CA LYS A 77 -1.92 9.93 -5.58
C LYS A 77 -2.34 10.19 -7.01
N LEU A 78 -1.51 9.85 -7.99
CA LEU A 78 -1.82 10.05 -9.41
C LEU A 78 -3.05 9.25 -9.85
N ILE A 79 -3.17 7.99 -9.47
CA ILE A 79 -4.32 7.16 -9.86
C ILE A 79 -5.59 7.59 -9.11
N LEU A 80 -5.48 7.98 -7.85
CA LEU A 80 -6.59 8.49 -7.06
C LEU A 80 -7.09 9.85 -7.57
N ASP A 81 -6.20 10.77 -7.94
CA ASP A 81 -6.57 12.05 -8.55
C ASP A 81 -7.27 11.84 -9.90
N ALA A 82 -6.81 10.89 -10.72
CA ALA A 82 -7.46 10.54 -11.98
C ALA A 82 -8.89 9.99 -11.76
N ALA A 83 -9.08 9.11 -10.77
CA ALA A 83 -10.39 8.61 -10.40
C ALA A 83 -11.31 9.72 -9.87
N ALA A 84 -10.77 10.60 -9.03
CA ALA A 84 -11.50 11.74 -8.49
C ALA A 84 -11.95 12.70 -9.58
N ASP A 85 -11.11 13.00 -10.55
CA ASP A 85 -11.43 13.84 -11.69
C ASP A 85 -12.50 13.19 -12.58
N ALA A 86 -12.36 11.88 -12.89
CA ALA A 86 -13.34 11.15 -13.69
C ALA A 86 -14.72 11.08 -13.04
N LEU A 87 -14.79 10.97 -11.72
CA LEU A 87 -16.05 10.84 -10.95
C LEU A 87 -16.58 12.15 -10.38
N GLY A 88 -15.84 13.25 -10.53
CA GLY A 88 -16.21 14.53 -9.97
C GLY A 88 -16.14 14.59 -8.44
N VAL A 89 -15.27 13.80 -7.81
CA VAL A 89 -15.06 13.72 -6.36
C VAL A 89 -14.00 14.73 -5.90
N GLU A 90 -14.12 15.24 -4.68
CA GLU A 90 -13.06 16.00 -4.00
C GLU A 90 -12.23 15.05 -3.15
N VAL A 91 -10.90 15.03 -3.30
CA VAL A 91 -9.99 14.23 -2.48
C VAL A 91 -9.18 15.12 -1.56
N GLN A 92 -9.09 14.72 -0.29
CA GLN A 92 -8.25 15.37 0.69
C GLN A 92 -7.21 14.39 1.25
N TYR A 93 -5.94 14.69 1.05
CA TYR A 93 -4.82 13.90 1.55
C TYR A 93 -4.33 14.40 2.91
N VAL A 94 -3.94 13.46 3.78
CA VAL A 94 -3.19 13.71 5.02
C VAL A 94 -2.00 12.79 5.07
N ASP A 95 -0.78 13.36 5.02
CA ASP A 95 0.48 12.64 5.14
C ASP A 95 0.81 12.42 6.62
N GLN A 96 0.78 11.16 7.07
CA GLN A 96 0.92 10.80 8.49
C GLN A 96 2.31 10.23 8.85
N GLY A 97 3.13 9.89 7.85
CA GLY A 97 4.54 9.52 8.02
C GLY A 97 4.77 8.24 8.82
N HIS A 98 3.83 7.29 8.83
CA HIS A 98 3.85 6.09 9.68
C HIS A 98 4.04 6.39 11.18
N VAL A 99 3.61 7.57 11.63
CA VAL A 99 3.61 7.95 13.05
C VAL A 99 2.23 7.69 13.63
N SER A 100 2.12 6.77 14.60
CA SER A 100 0.84 6.25 15.10
C SER A 100 -0.13 7.34 15.58
N GLU A 101 0.37 8.35 16.32
CA GLU A 101 -0.44 9.47 16.75
C GLU A 101 -0.96 10.32 15.58
N LYS A 102 -0.16 10.44 14.50
CA LYS A 102 -0.58 11.17 13.30
C LYS A 102 -1.57 10.35 12.47
N VAL A 103 -1.42 9.02 12.42
CA VAL A 103 -2.39 8.13 11.78
C VAL A 103 -3.77 8.31 12.43
N THR A 104 -3.84 8.24 13.75
CA THR A 104 -5.08 8.47 14.50
C THR A 104 -5.64 9.88 14.25
N ALA A 105 -4.81 10.92 14.37
CA ALA A 105 -5.23 12.29 14.17
C ALA A 105 -5.68 12.59 12.73
N SER A 106 -5.15 11.88 11.73
CA SER A 106 -5.51 12.06 10.32
C SER A 106 -6.98 11.73 10.06
N VAL A 107 -7.50 10.67 10.69
CA VAL A 107 -8.91 10.27 10.58
C VAL A 107 -9.82 11.34 11.17
N GLU A 108 -9.50 11.84 12.37
CA GLU A 108 -10.26 12.91 13.01
C GLU A 108 -10.25 14.20 12.16
N GLN A 109 -9.10 14.53 11.58
CA GLN A 109 -8.95 15.69 10.70
C GLN A 109 -9.79 15.55 9.42
N LEU A 110 -9.80 14.37 8.78
CA LEU A 110 -10.57 14.11 7.57
C LEU A 110 -12.08 14.12 7.85
N VAL A 111 -12.52 13.56 8.97
CA VAL A 111 -13.91 13.65 9.43
C VAL A 111 -14.31 15.11 9.66
N ALA A 112 -13.50 15.88 10.38
CA ALA A 112 -13.74 17.30 10.63
C ALA A 112 -13.76 18.15 9.35
N ALA A 113 -13.02 17.73 8.31
CA ALA A 113 -13.02 18.35 6.99
C ALA A 113 -14.27 18.02 6.14
N GLY A 114 -15.17 17.18 6.67
CA GLY A 114 -16.43 16.81 6.01
C GLY A 114 -16.28 15.71 4.96
N CYS A 115 -15.26 14.86 5.06
CA CYS A 115 -15.17 13.67 4.24
C CYS A 115 -16.28 12.69 4.59
N GLN A 116 -16.95 12.16 3.57
CA GLN A 116 -18.04 11.19 3.70
C GLN A 116 -17.50 9.75 3.72
N GLY A 117 -16.27 9.56 3.30
CA GLY A 117 -15.54 8.32 3.37
C GLY A 117 -14.04 8.56 3.44
N ILE A 118 -13.33 7.61 3.98
CA ILE A 118 -11.88 7.65 4.20
C ILE A 118 -11.28 6.34 3.75
N ILE A 119 -10.16 6.41 3.01
CA ILE A 119 -9.27 5.28 2.82
C ILE A 119 -7.98 5.51 3.62
N ILE A 120 -7.46 4.46 4.26
CA ILE A 120 -6.34 4.56 5.19
C ILE A 120 -5.31 3.46 5.00
N CYS A 121 -4.02 3.86 4.97
CA CYS A 121 -2.90 2.94 5.18
C CYS A 121 -2.37 3.15 6.60
N ASN A 122 -2.81 2.32 7.54
CA ASN A 122 -2.36 2.39 8.93
C ASN A 122 -0.94 1.80 9.10
N SER A 123 -0.27 2.16 10.18
CA SER A 123 1.06 1.63 10.51
C SER A 123 0.99 0.40 11.42
N SER A 124 -0.06 0.34 12.25
CA SER A 124 -0.33 -0.80 13.14
C SER A 124 -1.83 -1.00 13.30
N ASP A 125 -2.26 -2.23 13.62
CA ASP A 125 -3.67 -2.55 13.81
C ASP A 125 -4.31 -1.75 14.95
N THR A 126 -3.55 -1.40 15.99
CA THR A 126 -4.06 -0.66 17.15
C THR A 126 -4.67 0.69 16.80
N GLU A 127 -4.20 1.34 15.74
CA GLU A 127 -4.73 2.61 15.23
C GLU A 127 -6.15 2.47 14.68
N MET A 128 -6.47 1.28 14.17
CA MET A 128 -7.77 1.00 13.58
C MET A 128 -8.89 0.96 14.61
N THR A 129 -8.59 0.71 15.89
CA THR A 129 -9.59 0.83 16.98
C THR A 129 -10.19 2.23 17.03
N SER A 130 -9.33 3.25 17.00
CA SER A 130 -9.78 4.66 17.00
C SER A 130 -10.39 5.06 15.66
N ALA A 131 -9.80 4.63 14.54
CA ALA A 131 -10.29 4.94 13.20
C ALA A 131 -11.73 4.41 12.99
N ILE A 132 -11.97 3.14 13.30
CA ILE A 132 -13.29 2.50 13.18
C ILE A 132 -14.30 3.22 14.09
N LYS A 133 -13.93 3.49 15.34
CA LYS A 133 -14.80 4.20 16.27
C LYS A 133 -15.14 5.61 15.78
N THR A 134 -14.14 6.38 15.37
CA THR A 134 -14.34 7.76 14.90
C THR A 134 -15.24 7.79 13.66
N CYS A 135 -15.02 6.88 12.72
CA CYS A 135 -15.86 6.78 11.51
C CYS A 135 -17.29 6.35 11.83
N ASN A 136 -17.49 5.36 12.71
CA ASN A 136 -18.82 4.94 13.16
C ASN A 136 -19.60 6.07 13.84
N ASP A 137 -18.95 6.78 14.76
CA ASP A 137 -19.58 7.85 15.53
C ASP A 137 -20.05 9.02 14.62
N ASN A 138 -19.43 9.18 13.46
CA ASN A 138 -19.67 10.27 12.52
C ASN A 138 -20.37 9.84 11.21
N GLY A 139 -20.68 8.56 11.04
CA GLY A 139 -21.33 8.05 9.83
C GLY A 139 -20.45 8.15 8.58
N VAL A 140 -19.14 7.97 8.71
CA VAL A 140 -18.15 8.06 7.64
C VAL A 140 -17.68 6.66 7.24
N TYR A 141 -17.74 6.32 5.97
CA TYR A 141 -17.25 5.04 5.48
C TYR A 141 -15.72 4.95 5.57
N LEU A 142 -15.20 3.77 5.93
CA LEU A 142 -13.78 3.52 6.13
C LEU A 142 -13.34 2.24 5.42
N ALA A 143 -12.32 2.32 4.59
CA ALA A 143 -11.62 1.16 4.02
C ALA A 143 -10.11 1.27 4.26
N GLN A 144 -9.46 0.12 4.38
CA GLN A 144 -7.99 0.06 4.40
C GLN A 144 -7.44 -0.19 2.99
N PHE A 145 -6.19 0.22 2.77
CA PHE A 145 -5.39 -0.14 1.60
C PHE A 145 -3.97 -0.51 2.03
N PHE A 146 -3.34 -1.45 1.34
CA PHE A 146 -2.05 -2.08 1.68
C PHE A 146 -2.01 -2.77 3.05
N ARG A 147 -3.10 -2.86 3.74
CA ARG A 147 -3.18 -3.41 5.10
C ARG A 147 -4.50 -4.16 5.28
N ILE A 148 -4.49 -5.11 6.19
CA ILE A 148 -5.66 -5.91 6.54
C ILE A 148 -5.73 -6.11 8.06
N ILE A 149 -6.93 -6.09 8.61
CA ILE A 149 -7.21 -6.54 9.98
C ILE A 149 -7.66 -8.00 9.89
N SER A 150 -6.98 -8.90 10.57
CA SER A 150 -7.36 -10.30 10.62
C SER A 150 -7.71 -10.74 12.03
N GLU A 151 -8.57 -11.76 12.14
CA GLU A 151 -8.91 -12.37 13.43
C GLU A 151 -7.68 -12.98 14.12
N THR A 152 -6.73 -13.49 13.33
CA THR A 152 -5.49 -14.10 13.82
C THR A 152 -4.55 -13.07 14.43
N ASN A 153 -4.45 -11.89 13.81
CA ASN A 153 -3.48 -10.88 14.23
C ASN A 153 -4.04 -9.94 15.30
N SER A 154 -5.33 -9.60 15.24
CA SER A 154 -5.94 -8.57 16.06
C SER A 154 -7.43 -8.85 16.31
N ALA A 155 -7.75 -9.94 17.03
CA ALA A 155 -9.11 -10.45 17.21
C ALA A 155 -10.12 -9.39 17.70
N ASP A 156 -9.73 -8.56 18.67
CA ASP A 156 -10.63 -7.53 19.22
C ASP A 156 -10.93 -6.42 18.21
N ILE A 157 -9.93 -6.05 17.39
CA ILE A 157 -10.08 -5.03 16.36
C ILE A 157 -10.88 -5.58 15.18
N TYR A 158 -10.62 -6.84 14.81
CA TYR A 158 -11.41 -7.57 13.82
C TYR A 158 -12.89 -7.64 14.23
N GLN A 159 -13.18 -7.93 15.51
CA GLN A 159 -14.54 -7.91 16.00
C GLN A 159 -15.17 -6.50 15.94
N ALA A 160 -14.41 -5.46 16.29
CA ALA A 160 -14.88 -4.07 16.17
C ALA A 160 -15.17 -3.69 14.71
N ALA A 161 -14.36 -4.17 13.76
CA ALA A 161 -14.61 -4.01 12.33
C ALA A 161 -15.90 -4.72 11.89
N LYS A 162 -16.14 -5.94 12.37
CA LYS A 162 -17.40 -6.69 12.10
C LYS A 162 -18.65 -6.01 12.67
N ASP A 163 -18.52 -5.40 13.84
CA ASP A 163 -19.64 -4.69 14.50
C ASP A 163 -19.90 -3.30 13.86
N SER A 164 -18.98 -2.83 13.01
CA SER A 164 -19.10 -1.52 12.37
C SER A 164 -20.09 -1.54 11.19
N ALA A 165 -20.94 -0.53 11.11
CA ALA A 165 -21.79 -0.28 9.95
C ALA A 165 -21.07 0.50 8.83
N TYR A 166 -19.87 1.03 9.11
CA TYR A 166 -19.14 1.93 8.23
C TYR A 166 -17.75 1.44 7.83
N TYR A 167 -17.21 0.40 8.49
CA TYR A 167 -16.02 -0.27 8.01
C TYR A 167 -16.42 -1.23 6.88
N ILE A 168 -15.85 -1.04 5.69
CA ILE A 168 -16.28 -1.73 4.47
C ILE A 168 -15.30 -2.79 4.00
N GLY A 169 -14.10 -2.84 4.57
CA GLY A 169 -13.10 -3.86 4.30
C GLY A 169 -11.73 -3.29 3.98
N ALA A 170 -10.90 -4.11 3.41
CA ALA A 170 -9.53 -3.82 3.06
C ALA A 170 -9.21 -4.24 1.62
N VAL A 171 -8.27 -3.54 1.01
CA VAL A 171 -7.58 -3.98 -0.20
C VAL A 171 -6.13 -4.20 0.18
N HIS A 172 -5.59 -5.36 -0.13
CA HIS A 172 -4.25 -5.76 0.29
C HIS A 172 -3.65 -6.79 -0.64
N GLU A 173 -2.34 -6.86 -0.67
CA GLU A 173 -1.59 -7.83 -1.44
C GLU A 173 -1.51 -9.19 -0.73
N ASP A 174 -1.31 -10.26 -1.53
CA ASP A 174 -0.98 -11.60 -1.05
C ASP A 174 0.53 -11.72 -0.90
N GLU A 175 1.04 -11.37 0.27
CA GLU A 175 2.49 -11.36 0.55
C GLU A 175 3.12 -12.76 0.47
N PRO A 176 2.48 -13.85 0.95
CA PRO A 176 2.99 -15.19 0.71
C PRO A 176 3.07 -15.56 -0.78
N ALA A 177 2.05 -15.26 -1.57
CA ALA A 177 2.08 -15.50 -3.01
C ALA A 177 3.18 -14.67 -3.71
N ASN A 178 3.37 -13.42 -3.29
CA ASN A 178 4.48 -12.58 -3.77
C ASN A 178 5.85 -13.20 -3.45
N GLY A 179 6.02 -13.69 -2.22
CA GLY A 179 7.25 -14.37 -1.82
C GLY A 179 7.52 -15.63 -2.65
N GLU A 180 6.50 -16.48 -2.86
CA GLU A 180 6.64 -17.67 -3.72
C GLU A 180 7.02 -17.29 -5.15
N ALA A 181 6.40 -16.26 -5.73
CA ALA A 181 6.70 -15.81 -7.08
C ALA A 181 8.13 -15.27 -7.21
N LEU A 182 8.60 -14.44 -6.26
CA LEU A 182 9.97 -13.90 -6.29
C LEU A 182 11.03 -14.98 -6.16
N VAL A 183 10.85 -15.94 -5.25
CA VAL A 183 11.84 -17.03 -5.12
C VAL A 183 11.83 -17.93 -6.34
N ASN A 184 10.70 -18.13 -7.00
CA ASN A 184 10.61 -18.91 -8.22
C ASN A 184 11.40 -18.29 -9.38
N ILE A 185 11.45 -16.94 -9.48
CA ILE A 185 12.33 -16.27 -10.47
C ILE A 185 13.79 -16.72 -10.32
N LEU A 186 14.29 -16.81 -9.09
CA LEU A 186 15.65 -17.25 -8.79
C LEU A 186 15.84 -18.74 -9.08
N LEU A 187 14.90 -19.58 -8.61
CA LEU A 187 14.94 -21.02 -8.80
C LEU A 187 14.95 -21.41 -10.30
N ASP A 188 14.14 -20.73 -11.11
CA ASP A 188 14.05 -20.93 -12.56
C ASP A 188 15.34 -20.47 -13.29
N LYS A 189 16.06 -19.50 -12.74
CA LYS A 189 17.39 -19.08 -13.24
C LYS A 189 18.50 -20.09 -12.90
N GLY A 190 18.31 -20.91 -11.89
CA GLY A 190 19.27 -21.93 -11.46
C GLY A 190 19.92 -21.63 -10.11
N ASP A 191 19.46 -20.59 -9.40
CA ASP A 191 19.96 -20.25 -8.07
C ASP A 191 19.46 -21.24 -7.02
N ARG A 192 20.32 -21.59 -6.06
CA ARG A 192 20.03 -22.60 -5.04
C ARG A 192 20.39 -22.18 -3.62
N ASP A 193 21.20 -21.16 -3.48
CA ASP A 193 21.77 -20.72 -2.21
C ASP A 193 21.40 -19.26 -1.94
N ILE A 194 20.18 -19.07 -1.37
CA ILE A 194 19.50 -17.79 -1.36
C ILE A 194 19.61 -17.10 0.00
N GLY A 195 20.19 -15.91 0.03
CA GLY A 195 20.32 -15.07 1.21
C GLY A 195 19.15 -14.13 1.40
N LEU A 196 18.66 -14.01 2.64
CA LEU A 196 17.52 -13.17 2.98
C LEU A 196 17.93 -11.93 3.79
N ILE A 197 17.42 -10.76 3.39
CA ILE A 197 17.64 -9.49 4.09
C ILE A 197 16.29 -8.84 4.37
N GLY A 198 15.84 -8.84 5.64
CA GLY A 198 14.60 -8.23 6.09
C GLY A 198 14.77 -6.80 6.59
N TRP A 199 13.64 -6.12 6.81
CA TRP A 199 13.60 -4.81 7.48
C TRP A 199 13.88 -4.96 8.96
N GLU A 200 12.85 -5.25 9.76
CA GLU A 200 12.95 -5.47 11.18
C GLU A 200 12.32 -6.82 11.57
N GLN A 201 12.82 -7.39 12.66
CA GLN A 201 12.28 -8.64 13.14
C GLN A 201 10.81 -8.45 13.61
N GLY A 202 9.91 -9.23 13.03
CA GLY A 202 8.49 -9.20 13.38
C GLY A 202 7.65 -8.27 12.48
N ASP A 203 8.24 -7.64 11.46
CA ASP A 203 7.46 -6.94 10.43
C ASP A 203 6.50 -7.89 9.73
N ALA A 204 5.21 -7.57 9.72
CA ALA A 204 4.16 -8.47 9.24
C ALA A 204 4.25 -8.72 7.72
N THR A 205 4.57 -7.69 6.95
CA THR A 205 4.74 -7.78 5.49
C THR A 205 5.93 -8.68 5.16
N TRP A 206 7.07 -8.45 5.82
CA TRP A 206 8.25 -9.30 5.67
C TRP A 206 7.99 -10.76 6.05
N LEU A 207 7.30 -11.00 7.16
CA LEU A 207 6.96 -12.36 7.60
C LEU A 207 6.09 -13.09 6.58
N GLY A 208 5.11 -12.39 5.98
CA GLY A 208 4.28 -12.95 4.89
C GLY A 208 5.12 -13.35 3.68
N ARG A 209 5.99 -12.45 3.19
CA ARG A 209 6.91 -12.76 2.08
C ARG A 209 7.84 -13.92 2.41
N TRP A 210 8.39 -13.95 3.61
CA TRP A 210 9.26 -15.04 4.06
C TRP A 210 8.55 -16.39 4.11
N GLU A 211 7.26 -16.43 4.50
CA GLU A 211 6.45 -17.65 4.38
C GLU A 211 6.38 -18.11 2.91
N GLY A 212 6.18 -17.20 1.99
CA GLY A 212 6.19 -17.48 0.56
C GLY A 212 7.53 -18.01 0.05
N TYR A 213 8.65 -17.40 0.44
CA TYR A 213 9.99 -17.89 0.08
C TYR A 213 10.20 -19.33 0.55
N LYS A 214 9.82 -19.64 1.80
CA LYS A 214 9.91 -21.02 2.34
C LYS A 214 9.02 -21.97 1.54
N ALA A 215 7.78 -21.61 1.28
CA ALA A 215 6.86 -22.45 0.53
C ALA A 215 7.37 -22.75 -0.89
N GLY A 216 7.90 -21.74 -1.59
CA GLY A 216 8.48 -21.91 -2.92
C GLY A 216 9.67 -22.85 -2.92
N VAL A 217 10.60 -22.69 -1.97
CA VAL A 217 11.78 -23.58 -1.84
C VAL A 217 11.35 -24.99 -1.42
N GLU A 218 10.42 -25.16 -0.50
CA GLU A 218 9.91 -26.47 -0.10
C GLU A 218 9.27 -27.21 -1.28
N LYS A 219 8.49 -26.52 -2.08
CA LYS A 219 7.85 -27.07 -3.28
C LYS A 219 8.89 -27.48 -4.32
N TRP A 220 9.85 -26.58 -4.62
CA TRP A 220 10.99 -26.88 -5.51
C TRP A 220 11.71 -28.15 -5.07
N ASN A 221 12.09 -28.21 -3.81
CA ASN A 221 12.84 -29.32 -3.24
C ASN A 221 12.07 -30.66 -3.27
N ALA A 222 10.74 -30.60 -3.14
CA ALA A 222 9.90 -31.80 -3.27
C ALA A 222 9.82 -32.31 -4.72
N GLU A 223 9.85 -31.41 -5.69
CA GLU A 223 9.79 -31.72 -7.12
C GLU A 223 11.18 -32.07 -7.69
N HIS A 224 12.27 -31.56 -7.09
CA HIS A 224 13.66 -31.69 -7.57
C HIS A 224 14.59 -32.26 -6.48
N PRO A 225 14.44 -33.55 -6.09
CA PRO A 225 15.20 -34.13 -4.96
C PRO A 225 16.73 -34.14 -5.15
N ASP A 226 17.19 -34.10 -6.40
CA ASP A 226 18.63 -34.07 -6.74
C ASP A 226 19.18 -32.66 -6.99
N ASP A 227 18.33 -31.62 -6.88
CA ASP A 227 18.65 -30.21 -7.16
C ASP A 227 18.02 -29.28 -6.11
N GLN A 228 18.47 -29.44 -4.88
CA GLN A 228 17.89 -28.78 -3.70
C GLN A 228 18.35 -27.32 -3.57
N ALA A 229 17.39 -26.45 -3.24
CA ALA A 229 17.66 -25.07 -2.86
C ALA A 229 17.56 -24.88 -1.34
N LYS A 230 18.21 -23.84 -0.83
CA LYS A 230 18.14 -23.43 0.59
C LYS A 230 18.00 -21.92 0.75
N LEU A 231 17.39 -21.53 1.87
CA LEU A 231 17.31 -20.14 2.31
C LEU A 231 18.21 -19.94 3.52
N SER A 232 18.88 -18.80 3.60
CA SER A 232 19.52 -18.39 4.86
C SER A 232 18.48 -17.98 5.91
N GLU A 233 18.91 -17.94 7.18
CA GLU A 233 18.17 -17.14 8.15
C GLU A 233 18.27 -15.65 7.76
N PRO A 234 17.16 -14.87 7.95
CA PRO A 234 17.18 -13.47 7.58
C PRO A 234 18.20 -12.63 8.36
N GLN A 235 18.93 -11.79 7.66
CA GLN A 235 19.64 -10.67 8.27
C GLN A 235 18.71 -9.44 8.28
N TYR A 236 18.62 -8.76 9.41
CA TYR A 236 17.73 -7.59 9.53
C TYR A 236 18.52 -6.30 9.38
N ALA A 237 18.14 -5.51 8.37
CA ALA A 237 18.88 -4.33 7.91
C ALA A 237 18.27 -3.01 8.38
N GLY A 238 17.06 -3.04 9.00
CA GLY A 238 16.24 -1.85 9.16
C GLY A 238 15.80 -1.29 7.81
N THR A 239 15.53 -0.01 7.74
CA THR A 239 15.09 0.69 6.53
C THR A 239 16.22 1.54 5.93
N SER A 240 17.45 1.01 5.87
CA SER A 240 18.58 1.78 5.40
C SER A 240 19.45 1.02 4.40
N SER A 241 19.95 1.73 3.42
CA SER A 241 20.92 1.25 2.45
C SER A 241 22.22 0.77 3.12
N GLU A 242 22.66 1.45 4.19
CA GLU A 242 23.85 1.02 4.96
C GLU A 242 23.60 -0.33 5.64
N GLY A 243 22.42 -0.54 6.22
CA GLY A 243 22.04 -1.81 6.81
C GLY A 243 21.99 -2.94 5.79
N GLY A 244 21.37 -2.69 4.64
CA GLY A 244 21.32 -3.64 3.52
C GLY A 244 22.71 -4.04 3.00
N SER A 245 23.61 -3.06 2.87
CA SER A 245 24.99 -3.32 2.49
C SER A 245 25.73 -4.22 3.49
N LYS A 246 25.62 -3.92 4.79
CA LYS A 246 26.24 -4.75 5.84
C LYS A 246 25.66 -6.17 5.88
N ALA A 247 24.36 -6.31 5.71
CA ALA A 247 23.70 -7.62 5.68
C ALA A 247 24.14 -8.45 4.48
N ALA A 248 24.22 -7.87 3.29
CA ALA A 248 24.70 -8.55 2.09
C ALA A 248 26.18 -8.97 2.22
N GLU A 249 27.03 -8.07 2.74
CA GLU A 249 28.45 -8.40 3.01
C GLU A 249 28.59 -9.55 4.01
N ALA A 250 27.75 -9.57 5.06
CA ALA A 250 27.75 -10.65 6.05
C ALA A 250 27.32 -11.99 5.43
N LEU A 251 26.27 -12.01 4.62
CA LEU A 251 25.80 -13.21 3.93
C LEU A 251 26.85 -13.74 2.95
N MET A 252 27.41 -12.90 2.08
CA MET A 252 28.47 -13.27 1.16
C MET A 252 29.74 -13.79 1.85
N SER A 253 30.04 -13.29 3.06
CA SER A 253 31.19 -13.74 3.84
C SER A 253 30.93 -15.06 4.56
N ALA A 254 29.68 -15.27 5.01
CA ALA A 254 29.30 -16.47 5.73
C ALA A 254 29.10 -17.68 4.81
N ASP A 255 28.62 -17.44 3.59
CA ASP A 255 28.39 -18.50 2.60
C ASP A 255 29.07 -18.16 1.25
N PRO A 256 30.20 -18.80 0.94
CA PRO A 256 30.90 -18.62 -0.34
C PRO A 256 30.16 -19.19 -1.56
N THR A 257 29.10 -20.01 -1.33
CA THR A 257 28.27 -20.60 -2.39
C THR A 257 27.01 -19.82 -2.67
N LEU A 258 26.80 -18.71 -1.94
CA LEU A 258 25.65 -17.81 -2.12
C LEU A 258 25.56 -17.33 -3.57
N ASP A 259 24.45 -17.64 -4.23
CA ASP A 259 24.19 -17.31 -5.64
C ASP A 259 22.99 -16.37 -5.82
N ALA A 260 22.19 -16.13 -4.77
CA ALA A 260 21.11 -15.14 -4.83
C ALA A 260 20.88 -14.39 -3.52
N LEU A 261 20.24 -13.22 -3.63
CA LEU A 261 19.78 -12.40 -2.50
C LEU A 261 18.33 -11.95 -2.71
N ILE A 262 17.56 -11.98 -1.64
CA ILE A 262 16.23 -11.35 -1.58
C ILE A 262 16.25 -10.28 -0.48
N PRO A 263 16.66 -9.04 -0.78
CA PRO A 263 16.54 -7.92 0.12
C PRO A 263 15.09 -7.44 0.18
N ALA A 264 14.65 -7.02 1.36
CA ALA A 264 13.40 -6.27 1.50
C ALA A 264 13.47 -4.98 0.67
N GLY A 265 12.48 -4.79 -0.19
CA GLY A 265 12.37 -3.65 -1.09
C GLY A 265 11.63 -2.49 -0.45
N GLY A 266 11.45 -1.44 -1.20
CA GLY A 266 10.80 -0.20 -0.80
C GLY A 266 11.74 0.98 -0.97
N GLY A 267 11.73 1.56 -2.15
CA GLY A 267 12.15 2.95 -2.38
C GLY A 267 13.57 3.38 -2.06
N GLY A 268 14.54 2.51 -1.89
CA GLY A 268 15.92 2.93 -1.63
C GLY A 268 16.56 2.34 -0.39
N ASP A 269 15.94 1.45 0.21
CA ASP A 269 16.19 0.82 1.50
C ASP A 269 17.26 -0.30 1.43
N PRO A 270 17.09 -1.44 2.09
CA PRO A 270 18.09 -2.50 2.08
C PRO A 270 18.52 -2.96 0.69
N LEU A 271 17.59 -2.92 -0.28
CA LEU A 271 17.84 -3.31 -1.67
C LEU A 271 19.01 -2.54 -2.29
N GLN A 272 19.00 -1.21 -2.24
CA GLN A 272 20.08 -0.38 -2.81
C GLN A 272 21.44 -0.69 -2.18
N GLY A 273 21.43 -0.95 -0.87
CA GLY A 273 22.63 -1.32 -0.14
C GLY A 273 23.16 -2.69 -0.52
N ALA A 274 22.27 -3.67 -0.70
CA ALA A 274 22.63 -5.03 -1.12
C ALA A 274 23.22 -5.03 -2.53
N ILE A 275 22.57 -4.35 -3.48
CA ILE A 275 23.08 -4.18 -4.85
C ILE A 275 24.50 -3.59 -4.81
N ALA A 276 24.69 -2.47 -4.11
CA ALA A 276 25.99 -1.80 -4.02
C ALA A 276 27.05 -2.68 -3.35
N ALA A 277 26.69 -3.57 -2.43
CA ALA A 277 27.63 -4.51 -1.82
C ALA A 277 28.07 -5.60 -2.81
N VAL A 278 27.13 -6.17 -3.57
CA VAL A 278 27.40 -7.17 -4.62
C VAL A 278 28.28 -6.57 -5.72
N GLU A 279 27.97 -5.35 -6.18
CA GLU A 279 28.77 -4.61 -7.17
C GLU A 279 30.21 -4.36 -6.67
N ARG A 280 30.37 -3.88 -5.42
CA ARG A 280 31.71 -3.67 -4.83
C ARG A 280 32.51 -4.96 -4.68
N ALA A 281 31.84 -6.08 -4.44
CA ALA A 281 32.47 -7.38 -4.38
C ALA A 281 32.85 -7.94 -5.76
N GLY A 282 32.41 -7.30 -6.85
CA GLY A 282 32.61 -7.77 -8.23
C GLY A 282 31.80 -9.02 -8.55
N LYS A 283 30.68 -9.26 -7.86
CA LYS A 283 29.86 -10.47 -7.95
C LYS A 283 28.53 -10.28 -8.68
N THR A 284 28.37 -9.20 -9.42
CA THR A 284 27.12 -8.86 -10.14
C THR A 284 26.65 -9.96 -11.10
N GLN A 285 27.56 -10.77 -11.62
CA GLN A 285 27.24 -11.89 -12.51
C GLN A 285 27.17 -13.24 -11.79
N ASP A 286 27.44 -13.27 -10.50
CA ASP A 286 27.49 -14.48 -9.68
C ASP A 286 26.36 -14.54 -8.66
N ILE A 287 25.71 -13.41 -8.37
CA ILE A 287 24.65 -13.29 -7.37
C ILE A 287 23.46 -12.55 -7.98
N ASP A 288 22.38 -13.28 -8.18
CA ASP A 288 21.12 -12.74 -8.65
C ASP A 288 20.34 -12.05 -7.50
N ILE A 289 19.65 -10.96 -7.82
CA ILE A 289 18.87 -10.19 -6.82
C ILE A 289 17.43 -10.03 -7.29
N VAL A 290 16.47 -10.38 -6.44
CA VAL A 290 15.05 -10.04 -6.62
C VAL A 290 14.54 -9.26 -5.42
N SER A 291 13.51 -8.43 -5.63
CA SER A 291 12.91 -7.64 -4.56
C SER A 291 11.48 -7.20 -4.89
N THR A 292 10.92 -6.30 -4.09
CA THR A 292 9.60 -5.69 -4.30
C THR A 292 9.75 -4.17 -4.39
N ASP A 293 8.78 -3.49 -5.03
CA ASP A 293 8.73 -2.04 -5.27
C ASP A 293 9.71 -1.54 -6.33
N PHE A 294 9.27 -1.63 -7.56
CA PHE A 294 10.06 -1.34 -8.76
C PHE A 294 11.02 -0.16 -8.62
N LEU A 295 12.31 -0.45 -8.77
CA LEU A 295 13.34 0.58 -8.86
C LEU A 295 13.13 1.44 -10.12
N PRO A 296 13.37 2.76 -10.04
CA PRO A 296 13.23 3.65 -11.19
C PRO A 296 14.18 3.31 -12.36
N ASP A 297 15.28 2.60 -12.07
CA ASP A 297 16.31 2.17 -13.01
C ASP A 297 16.31 0.64 -13.23
N LEU A 298 15.19 -0.04 -12.89
CA LEU A 298 15.07 -1.49 -13.00
C LEU A 298 15.41 -2.02 -14.39
N GLY A 299 14.98 -1.35 -15.46
CA GLY A 299 15.30 -1.77 -16.82
C GLY A 299 16.80 -1.83 -17.10
N GLU A 300 17.57 -0.84 -16.66
CA GLU A 300 19.04 -0.83 -16.78
C GLU A 300 19.68 -1.94 -15.95
N ARG A 301 19.09 -2.25 -14.76
CA ARG A 301 19.59 -3.28 -13.86
C ARG A 301 19.33 -4.69 -14.37
N LEU A 302 18.21 -4.93 -15.01
CA LEU A 302 17.90 -6.19 -15.69
C LEU A 302 18.86 -6.41 -16.88
N GLU A 303 19.15 -5.35 -17.66
CA GLU A 303 20.07 -5.43 -18.80
C GLU A 303 21.52 -5.72 -18.37
N ASN A 304 21.97 -5.13 -17.25
CA ASN A 304 23.36 -5.29 -16.77
C ASN A 304 23.52 -6.46 -15.78
N GLY A 305 22.42 -7.13 -15.39
CA GLY A 305 22.41 -8.29 -14.49
C GLY A 305 22.56 -7.94 -13.01
N SER A 306 22.44 -6.68 -12.60
CA SER A 306 22.43 -6.32 -11.18
C SER A 306 21.10 -6.57 -10.47
N MET A 307 20.05 -6.91 -11.23
CA MET A 307 18.76 -7.43 -10.76
C MET A 307 18.31 -8.57 -11.65
N ALA A 308 17.67 -9.58 -11.07
CA ALA A 308 17.00 -10.67 -11.78
C ALA A 308 15.51 -10.42 -11.96
N GLY A 309 14.91 -9.63 -11.10
CA GLY A 309 13.50 -9.26 -11.19
C GLY A 309 13.02 -8.49 -9.98
N GLU A 310 11.86 -7.89 -10.13
CA GLU A 310 11.11 -7.26 -9.04
C GLU A 310 9.60 -7.49 -9.19
N SER A 311 8.91 -7.49 -8.06
CA SER A 311 7.46 -7.31 -8.00
C SER A 311 7.13 -5.87 -7.65
N GLY A 312 5.96 -5.38 -8.08
CA GLY A 312 5.53 -4.01 -7.81
C GLY A 312 4.22 -3.68 -8.52
N GLY A 313 4.00 -2.39 -8.84
CA GLY A 313 2.81 -1.94 -9.56
C GLY A 313 1.53 -1.91 -8.74
N HIS A 314 1.59 -2.26 -7.46
CA HIS A 314 0.46 -2.30 -6.52
C HIS A 314 -0.04 -0.90 -6.10
N TYR A 315 0.54 0.17 -6.62
CA TYR A 315 0.04 1.54 -6.39
C TYR A 315 -1.42 1.77 -6.82
N CYS A 316 -2.01 0.80 -7.54
CA CYS A 316 -3.44 0.79 -7.88
C CYS A 316 -4.33 0.18 -6.80
N ASP A 317 -3.79 -0.46 -5.76
CA ASP A 317 -4.54 -0.97 -4.61
C ASP A 317 -5.48 0.08 -4.00
N PRO A 318 -5.02 1.31 -3.64
CA PRO A 318 -5.90 2.33 -3.08
C PRO A 318 -7.01 2.80 -4.03
N LEU A 319 -6.90 2.59 -5.34
CA LEU A 319 -7.99 2.85 -6.28
C LEU A 319 -9.20 1.96 -5.98
N ILE A 320 -8.97 0.68 -5.69
CA ILE A 320 -10.05 -0.26 -5.38
C ILE A 320 -10.73 0.12 -4.07
N ALA A 321 -9.95 0.45 -3.03
CA ALA A 321 -10.48 0.95 -1.77
C ALA A 321 -11.30 2.24 -1.96
N PHE A 322 -10.83 3.16 -2.81
CA PHE A 322 -11.53 4.37 -3.18
C PHE A 322 -12.87 4.07 -3.87
N MET A 323 -12.90 3.12 -4.82
CA MET A 323 -14.13 2.71 -5.50
C MET A 323 -15.12 2.05 -4.54
N MET A 324 -14.64 1.24 -3.57
CA MET A 324 -15.49 0.67 -2.52
C MET A 324 -16.15 1.78 -1.69
N VAL A 325 -15.37 2.75 -1.21
CA VAL A 325 -15.86 3.89 -0.43
C VAL A 325 -16.82 4.75 -1.25
N TYR A 326 -16.46 5.07 -2.49
CA TYR A 326 -17.34 5.84 -3.39
C TYR A 326 -18.70 5.17 -3.58
N ASN A 327 -18.71 3.86 -3.85
CA ASN A 327 -19.95 3.12 -4.06
C ASN A 327 -20.77 2.96 -2.77
N ALA A 328 -20.12 2.88 -1.60
CA ALA A 328 -20.82 2.89 -0.32
C ALA A 328 -21.52 4.25 -0.08
N ILE A 329 -20.85 5.38 -0.35
CA ILE A 329 -21.43 6.73 -0.26
C ILE A 329 -22.62 6.89 -1.22
N LYS A 330 -22.53 6.34 -2.42
CA LYS A 330 -23.61 6.35 -3.43
C LYS A 330 -24.80 5.45 -3.06
N GLY A 331 -24.65 4.58 -2.04
CA GLY A 331 -25.65 3.60 -1.66
C GLY A 331 -25.72 2.37 -2.57
N ASN A 332 -24.71 2.18 -3.44
CA ASN A 332 -24.59 1.01 -4.29
C ASN A 332 -24.16 -0.21 -3.50
N TYR A 333 -23.35 -0.01 -2.45
CA TYR A 333 -22.88 -1.04 -1.53
C TYR A 333 -23.49 -0.82 -0.17
N THR A 334 -24.13 -1.85 0.39
CA THR A 334 -24.85 -1.78 1.68
C THR A 334 -24.64 -3.06 2.47
N GLY A 335 -24.90 -3.00 3.76
CA GLY A 335 -24.93 -4.20 4.61
C GLY A 335 -23.55 -4.67 5.08
N PHE A 336 -22.60 -3.76 5.28
CA PHE A 336 -21.25 -4.08 5.76
C PHE A 336 -21.21 -4.54 7.20
N ALA A 337 -22.17 -4.17 8.06
CA ALA A 337 -22.20 -4.63 9.44
C ALA A 337 -22.17 -6.16 9.51
N GLY A 338 -21.08 -6.71 10.02
CA GLY A 338 -20.81 -8.14 10.07
C GLY A 338 -20.40 -8.80 8.76
N ASN A 339 -20.33 -8.05 7.65
CA ASN A 339 -20.07 -8.55 6.30
C ASN A 339 -19.11 -7.63 5.51
N PHE A 340 -18.11 -7.05 6.15
CA PHE A 340 -17.10 -6.33 5.40
C PHE A 340 -16.32 -7.30 4.47
N GLU A 341 -15.78 -6.78 3.39
CA GLU A 341 -15.16 -7.58 2.34
C GLU A 341 -13.70 -7.19 2.14
N ASP A 342 -12.83 -8.17 2.20
CA ASP A 342 -11.44 -7.97 1.83
C ASP A 342 -11.21 -8.32 0.35
N VAL A 343 -10.35 -7.54 -0.29
CA VAL A 343 -9.99 -7.67 -1.70
C VAL A 343 -8.50 -7.93 -1.77
N SER A 344 -8.14 -9.10 -2.30
CA SER A 344 -6.74 -9.39 -2.63
C SER A 344 -6.38 -8.70 -3.94
N PHE A 345 -5.25 -7.98 -3.93
CA PHE A 345 -4.70 -7.26 -5.08
C PHE A 345 -3.37 -7.90 -5.51
N PRO A 346 -3.14 -8.16 -6.81
CA PRO A 346 -1.93 -8.81 -7.26
C PRO A 346 -0.75 -7.84 -7.36
N TYR A 347 0.46 -8.37 -7.20
CA TYR A 347 1.66 -7.72 -7.68
C TYR A 347 1.84 -7.92 -9.19
N LEU A 348 2.46 -6.96 -9.85
CA LEU A 348 3.05 -7.15 -11.16
C LEU A 348 4.48 -7.67 -11.01
N TYR A 349 4.92 -8.50 -11.94
CA TYR A 349 6.26 -9.06 -11.95
C TYR A 349 7.01 -8.63 -13.19
N VAL A 350 8.25 -8.18 -13.02
CA VAL A 350 9.15 -7.74 -14.08
C VAL A 350 10.48 -8.45 -13.90
N SER A 351 10.81 -9.35 -14.81
CA SER A 351 12.03 -10.14 -14.78
C SER A 351 12.84 -10.08 -16.09
N SER A 352 12.39 -9.26 -17.03
CA SER A 352 13.10 -9.01 -18.28
C SER A 352 13.01 -7.54 -18.70
N ALA A 353 13.92 -7.10 -19.54
CA ALA A 353 13.87 -5.75 -20.11
C ALA A 353 12.60 -5.53 -20.98
N GLU A 354 12.05 -6.58 -21.59
CA GLU A 354 10.80 -6.53 -22.35
C GLU A 354 9.61 -6.28 -21.44
N ASP A 355 9.51 -7.00 -20.31
CA ASP A 355 8.48 -6.79 -19.30
C ASP A 355 8.56 -5.37 -18.73
N TYR A 356 9.78 -4.89 -18.45
CA TYR A 356 9.98 -3.52 -17.96
C TYR A 356 9.52 -2.47 -18.97
N GLN A 357 9.81 -2.64 -20.27
CA GLN A 357 9.33 -1.73 -21.29
C GLN A 357 7.81 -1.72 -21.40
N ALA A 358 7.18 -2.89 -21.25
CA ALA A 358 5.73 -2.99 -21.23
C ALA A 358 5.15 -2.34 -19.97
N TYR A 359 5.73 -2.60 -18.80
CA TYR A 359 5.36 -1.91 -17.55
C TYR A 359 5.52 -0.40 -17.67
N GLU A 360 6.68 0.08 -18.14
CA GLU A 360 6.92 1.52 -18.34
C GLU A 360 5.87 2.16 -19.24
N LYS A 361 5.53 1.50 -20.33
CA LYS A 361 4.53 1.99 -21.28
C LYS A 361 3.13 2.11 -20.68
N TYR A 362 2.65 1.08 -19.97
CA TYR A 362 1.25 0.96 -19.55
C TYR A 362 0.99 1.40 -18.09
N PHE A 363 2.03 1.58 -17.29
CA PHE A 363 1.91 1.94 -15.87
C PHE A 363 2.71 3.19 -15.47
N VAL A 364 3.68 3.64 -16.29
CA VAL A 364 4.53 4.80 -15.98
C VAL A 364 4.30 5.94 -16.97
N ASP A 365 4.36 5.67 -18.28
CA ASP A 365 4.13 6.68 -19.32
C ASP A 365 2.64 7.11 -19.40
N GLN A 366 1.74 6.22 -19.01
CA GLN A 366 0.30 6.43 -18.87
C GLN A 366 -0.22 5.74 -17.61
N LEU A 367 -1.41 6.09 -17.16
CA LEU A 367 -2.10 5.33 -16.13
C LEU A 367 -2.71 4.03 -16.73
N PRO A 368 -2.82 2.95 -15.93
CA PRO A 368 -3.37 1.68 -16.42
C PRO A 368 -4.88 1.71 -16.71
N TYR A 369 -5.57 2.79 -16.33
CA TYR A 369 -6.98 3.00 -16.59
C TYR A 369 -7.24 4.37 -17.22
N THR A 370 -8.08 4.42 -18.23
CA THR A 370 -8.63 5.65 -18.80
C THR A 370 -9.75 6.23 -17.92
N SER A 371 -10.11 7.49 -18.13
CA SER A 371 -11.24 8.11 -17.41
C SER A 371 -12.56 7.36 -17.62
N ASP A 372 -12.81 6.85 -18.82
CA ASP A 372 -14.03 6.09 -19.10
C ASP A 372 -14.04 4.76 -18.36
N GLU A 373 -12.92 4.03 -18.30
CA GLU A 373 -12.77 2.79 -17.54
C GLU A 373 -12.93 3.03 -16.02
N LEU A 374 -12.43 4.16 -15.50
CA LEU A 374 -12.63 4.54 -14.09
C LEU A 374 -14.11 4.82 -13.78
N VAL A 375 -14.84 5.44 -14.71
CA VAL A 375 -16.31 5.62 -14.60
C VAL A 375 -17.03 4.28 -14.67
N GLU A 376 -16.65 3.37 -15.57
CA GLU A 376 -17.21 2.03 -15.67
C GLU A 376 -16.96 1.24 -14.39
N MET A 377 -15.75 1.27 -13.85
CA MET A 377 -15.36 0.62 -12.58
C MET A 377 -16.24 1.09 -11.41
N SER A 378 -16.61 2.37 -11.36
CA SER A 378 -17.48 2.91 -10.32
C SER A 378 -18.94 2.41 -10.38
N ASN A 379 -19.32 1.73 -11.45
CA ASN A 379 -20.66 1.14 -11.61
C ASN A 379 -20.68 -0.38 -11.39
N LEU A 380 -19.51 -1.00 -11.13
CA LEU A 380 -19.42 -2.43 -10.83
C LEU A 380 -20.04 -2.73 -9.47
N ASP A 381 -20.68 -3.87 -9.32
CA ASP A 381 -20.97 -4.42 -8.01
C ASP A 381 -19.67 -4.89 -7.32
N LEU A 382 -19.73 -5.17 -6.02
CA LEU A 382 -18.54 -5.51 -5.25
C LEU A 382 -17.85 -6.79 -5.77
N SER A 383 -18.61 -7.77 -6.24
CA SER A 383 -18.08 -9.01 -6.82
C SER A 383 -17.30 -8.75 -8.10
N ALA A 384 -17.88 -7.94 -9.00
CA ALA A 384 -17.24 -7.56 -10.25
C ALA A 384 -16.00 -6.65 -10.01
N LEU A 385 -16.05 -5.78 -8.99
CA LEU A 385 -14.89 -4.97 -8.60
C LEU A 385 -13.74 -5.84 -8.08
N LYS A 386 -14.05 -6.88 -7.27
CA LYS A 386 -13.05 -7.86 -6.82
C LYS A 386 -12.39 -8.60 -7.98
N GLU A 387 -13.18 -9.02 -8.96
CA GLU A 387 -12.63 -9.69 -10.16
C GLU A 387 -11.79 -8.72 -11.00
N ALA A 388 -12.19 -7.46 -11.14
CA ALA A 388 -11.38 -6.44 -11.82
C ALA A 388 -10.05 -6.19 -11.10
N ALA A 389 -10.06 -6.16 -9.76
CA ALA A 389 -8.84 -6.01 -8.96
C ALA A 389 -7.87 -7.20 -9.15
N LYS A 390 -8.37 -8.43 -9.17
CA LYS A 390 -7.55 -9.63 -9.36
C LYS A 390 -6.93 -9.76 -10.75
N ASN A 391 -7.56 -9.17 -11.76
CA ASN A 391 -7.16 -9.32 -13.15
C ASN A 391 -6.18 -8.25 -13.63
N ILE A 392 -5.81 -7.29 -12.78
CA ILE A 392 -4.82 -6.28 -13.17
C ILE A 392 -3.48 -6.96 -13.48
N SER A 393 -2.98 -6.71 -14.68
CA SER A 393 -1.67 -7.18 -15.13
C SER A 393 -1.14 -6.26 -16.23
N ILE A 394 0.11 -6.43 -16.60
CA ILE A 394 0.71 -5.71 -17.74
C ILE A 394 -0.02 -6.08 -19.02
N GLU A 395 -0.36 -7.36 -19.19
CA GLU A 395 -1.09 -7.88 -20.35
C GLU A 395 -2.52 -7.35 -20.41
N ASP A 396 -3.22 -7.27 -19.25
CA ASP A 396 -4.55 -6.68 -19.17
C ASP A 396 -4.55 -5.22 -19.62
N ALA A 397 -3.64 -4.41 -19.04
CA ALA A 397 -3.50 -3.01 -19.41
C ALA A 397 -3.13 -2.83 -20.89
N ALA A 398 -2.24 -3.68 -21.43
CA ALA A 398 -1.87 -3.67 -22.85
C ALA A 398 -3.06 -4.03 -23.76
N SER A 399 -3.85 -5.04 -23.36
CA SER A 399 -5.05 -5.47 -24.12
C SER A 399 -6.11 -4.37 -24.18
N ARG A 400 -6.36 -3.69 -23.07
CA ARG A 400 -7.33 -2.58 -23.00
C ARG A 400 -6.88 -1.35 -23.78
N ALA A 401 -5.58 -1.02 -23.75
CA ALA A 401 -5.01 0.09 -24.51
C ALA A 401 -4.96 -0.14 -26.04
N GLY A 402 -5.10 -1.38 -26.52
CA GLY A 402 -5.12 -1.75 -27.92
C GLY A 402 -6.50 -1.69 -28.60
N ASN A 403 -7.55 -1.49 -27.84
CA ASN A 403 -8.93 -1.35 -28.29
C ASN A 403 -9.36 0.11 -28.34
#